data_ac302023f23ac792d091523f3b0907a2
#
_entry.id   ac302023f23ac792d091523f3b0907a2
#
_cell.length_a   1.000
_cell.length_b   1.000
_cell.length_c   1.000
_cell.angle_alpha   90.00
_cell.angle_beta   90.00
_cell.angle_gamma   90.00
#
_symmetry.space_group_name_H-M   'P 1'
#
loop_
_entity.id
_entity.type
_entity.pdbx_description
1 polymer ?
#
loop_
_entity_poly.entity_id
_entity_poly.type
_entity_poly.pdbx_seq_one_letter_code
_entity_poly.pdbx_strand_id
1 'polypeptide(L)'
;MKIIQLTDTHLVEPGARLYGMDPCDRVRQLVTHICEHQADADLLVITGDIANDGNLDAYRQLREVLSPLPMPCRLLLGNHDRRDTFLEAFPESPVDENGFVQSVQDLENPSLRLLFLDSQAPGVIGGIYCADRLRWLHTRLQERSDVPVVVFLHHPPVPHGMRHFKHIGFHDGESVMTLLRAHPGGVRHIIFGHIHVPLSGVTSDGIPFSAGRGSNHQFIPGFDDPTPFWTSAPLNYSIITLNEEGVFVHGYDMIECEGIVRARNCLGP
;
A
#
# COMPACT_ATOMS: atom_id res chain seq x y z
N MET A 1 15.89 7.54 -0.52
CA MET A 1 14.47 7.92 -0.42
C MET A 1 13.82 7.16 0.71
N LYS A 2 12.99 7.83 1.52
CA LYS A 2 12.23 7.26 2.64
C LYS A 2 10.75 7.40 2.34
N ILE A 3 10.02 6.28 2.33
CA ILE A 3 8.58 6.24 2.03
C ILE A 3 7.85 5.69 3.26
N ILE A 4 6.74 6.30 3.63
CA ILE A 4 5.81 5.76 4.63
C ILE A 4 4.67 5.07 3.90
N GLN A 5 4.36 3.83 4.27
CA GLN A 5 3.21 3.11 3.74
C GLN A 5 2.14 2.98 4.82
N LEU A 6 0.94 3.43 4.50
CA LEU A 6 -0.32 3.03 5.13
C LEU A 6 -1.08 2.12 4.17
N THR A 7 -2.01 1.31 4.67
CA THR A 7 -2.89 0.48 3.85
C THR A 7 -4.18 0.17 4.58
N ASP A 8 -5.23 -0.09 3.82
CA ASP A 8 -6.48 -0.61 4.35
C ASP A 8 -7.03 0.27 5.50
N THR A 9 -7.17 1.56 5.21
CA THR A 9 -7.63 2.57 6.18
C THR A 9 -9.13 2.49 6.43
N HIS A 10 -9.91 2.02 5.45
CA HIS A 10 -11.34 1.76 5.51
C HIS A 10 -12.15 2.87 6.18
N LEU A 11 -11.94 4.13 5.79
CA LEU A 11 -12.71 5.24 6.29
C LEU A 11 -14.19 5.03 5.98
N VAL A 12 -15.02 5.41 6.94
CA VAL A 12 -16.50 5.37 6.84
C VAL A 12 -17.05 6.79 6.91
N GLU A 13 -18.36 6.94 6.75
CA GLU A 13 -19.02 8.24 6.89
C GLU A 13 -18.68 8.89 8.24
N PRO A 14 -18.68 10.23 8.32
CA PRO A 14 -18.42 10.98 9.54
C PRO A 14 -19.25 10.50 10.71
N GLY A 15 -18.61 10.14 11.83
CA GLY A 15 -19.25 9.68 13.04
C GLY A 15 -19.65 8.19 13.05
N ALA A 16 -19.50 7.48 11.92
CA ALA A 16 -19.71 6.04 11.87
C ALA A 16 -18.50 5.27 12.46
N ARG A 17 -18.73 4.00 12.78
CA ARG A 17 -17.70 3.09 13.28
C ARG A 17 -17.65 1.82 12.44
N LEU A 18 -16.46 1.29 12.25
CA LEU A 18 -16.23 0.00 11.60
C LEU A 18 -15.62 -0.96 12.63
N TYR A 19 -16.28 -2.07 12.88
CA TYR A 19 -15.87 -3.05 13.91
C TYR A 19 -15.64 -2.43 15.31
N GLY A 20 -16.45 -1.42 15.68
CA GLY A 20 -16.35 -0.71 16.95
C GLY A 20 -15.28 0.39 17.02
N MET A 21 -14.44 0.51 15.99
CA MET A 21 -13.38 1.52 15.87
C MET A 21 -13.85 2.73 15.06
N ASP A 22 -13.24 3.87 15.27
CA ASP A 22 -13.36 5.05 14.41
C ASP A 22 -12.15 5.09 13.44
N PRO A 23 -12.34 4.73 12.15
CA PRO A 23 -11.23 4.67 11.22
C PRO A 23 -10.58 6.05 10.96
N CYS A 24 -11.38 7.12 10.96
CA CYS A 24 -10.87 8.47 10.76
C CYS A 24 -9.96 8.90 11.92
N ASP A 25 -10.36 8.61 13.15
CA ASP A 25 -9.53 8.91 14.32
C ASP A 25 -8.24 8.09 14.32
N ARG A 26 -8.28 6.82 13.92
CA ARG A 26 -7.09 5.98 13.78
C ARG A 26 -6.10 6.55 12.76
N VAL A 27 -6.58 6.96 11.59
CA VAL A 27 -5.71 7.59 10.57
C VAL A 27 -5.18 8.94 11.05
N ARG A 28 -5.98 9.72 11.77
CA ARG A 28 -5.53 11.00 12.36
C ARG A 28 -4.39 10.79 13.36
N GLN A 29 -4.47 9.79 14.22
CA GLN A 29 -3.40 9.45 15.16
C GLN A 29 -2.13 9.02 14.42
N LEU A 30 -2.24 8.20 13.34
CA LEU A 30 -1.12 7.81 12.49
C LEU A 30 -0.47 9.04 11.83
N VAL A 31 -1.25 9.94 11.26
CA VAL A 31 -0.75 11.15 10.60
C VAL A 31 -0.06 12.06 11.61
N THR A 32 -0.63 12.26 12.81
CA THR A 32 0.01 13.03 13.88
C THR A 32 1.38 12.45 14.23
N HIS A 33 1.44 11.15 14.47
CA HIS A 33 2.70 10.47 14.79
C HIS A 33 3.72 10.56 13.64
N ILE A 34 3.28 10.42 12.38
CA ILE A 34 4.15 10.56 11.20
C ILE A 34 4.71 11.98 11.11
N CYS A 35 3.89 13.01 11.34
CA CYS A 35 4.36 14.40 11.37
C CYS A 35 5.42 14.66 12.46
N GLU A 36 5.28 14.02 13.61
CA GLU A 36 6.20 14.19 14.75
C GLU A 36 7.50 13.41 14.59
N HIS A 37 7.45 12.20 14.00
CA HIS A 37 8.56 11.27 14.04
C HIS A 37 9.14 10.89 12.68
N GLN A 38 8.44 11.20 11.58
CA GLN A 38 8.81 10.82 10.21
C GLN A 38 8.72 12.02 9.24
N ALA A 39 8.82 13.24 9.74
CA ALA A 39 8.70 14.47 8.93
C ALA A 39 9.76 14.57 7.80
N ASP A 40 10.83 13.78 7.91
CA ASP A 40 11.91 13.64 6.93
C ASP A 40 11.58 12.61 5.81
N ALA A 41 10.40 12.00 5.81
CA ALA A 41 9.99 11.11 4.73
C ALA A 41 9.74 11.89 3.44
N ASP A 42 10.11 11.28 2.32
CA ASP A 42 9.97 11.89 0.99
C ASP A 42 8.58 11.70 0.38
N LEU A 43 7.84 10.67 0.81
CA LEU A 43 6.54 10.29 0.26
C LEU A 43 5.74 9.48 1.28
N LEU A 44 4.42 9.70 1.32
CA LEU A 44 3.48 8.79 1.93
C LEU A 44 2.70 8.06 0.83
N VAL A 45 2.57 6.74 0.93
CA VAL A 45 1.76 5.91 0.02
C VAL A 45 0.65 5.23 0.80
N ILE A 46 -0.60 5.35 0.35
CA ILE A 46 -1.70 4.51 0.84
C ILE A 46 -1.99 3.47 -0.24
N THR A 47 -1.78 2.19 0.09
CA THR A 47 -1.88 1.09 -0.87
C THR A 47 -3.30 0.51 -0.97
N GLY A 48 -4.31 1.36 -1.02
CA GLY A 48 -5.71 1.01 -1.31
C GLY A 48 -6.57 0.74 -0.09
N ASP A 49 -7.85 0.43 -0.36
CA ASP A 49 -8.93 0.32 0.60
C ASP A 49 -8.97 1.54 1.54
N ILE A 50 -9.01 2.71 0.89
CA ILE A 50 -9.04 4.02 1.55
C ILE A 50 -10.37 4.20 2.26
N ALA A 51 -11.48 4.04 1.51
CA ALA A 51 -12.85 4.10 2.05
C ALA A 51 -13.48 2.72 2.05
N ASN A 52 -14.27 2.41 3.08
CA ASN A 52 -14.89 1.10 3.23
C ASN A 52 -15.95 0.78 2.15
N ASP A 53 -16.66 1.80 1.66
CA ASP A 53 -17.75 1.67 0.68
C ASP A 53 -17.61 2.66 -0.48
N GLY A 54 -16.43 3.24 -0.68
CA GLY A 54 -16.19 4.27 -1.67
C GLY A 54 -17.02 5.54 -1.48
N ASN A 55 -17.40 5.86 -0.23
CA ASN A 55 -18.21 7.02 0.11
C ASN A 55 -17.39 8.33 -0.05
N LEU A 56 -18.00 9.33 -0.70
CA LEU A 56 -17.36 10.61 -0.97
C LEU A 56 -16.94 11.36 0.31
N ASP A 57 -17.77 11.33 1.36
CA ASP A 57 -17.46 12.03 2.60
C ASP A 57 -16.35 11.34 3.40
N ALA A 58 -16.18 10.02 3.24
CA ALA A 58 -15.01 9.31 3.75
C ALA A 58 -13.71 9.81 3.07
N TYR A 59 -13.72 9.99 1.76
CA TYR A 59 -12.56 10.56 1.04
C TYR A 59 -12.29 12.02 1.41
N ARG A 60 -13.34 12.84 1.60
CA ARG A 60 -13.20 14.22 2.07
C ARG A 60 -12.57 14.29 3.46
N GLN A 61 -13.01 13.43 4.37
CA GLN A 61 -12.37 13.29 5.69
C GLN A 61 -10.88 12.94 5.57
N LEU A 62 -10.53 11.97 4.70
CA LEU A 62 -9.12 11.63 4.49
C LEU A 62 -8.33 12.84 4.02
N ARG A 63 -8.86 13.61 3.05
CA ARG A 63 -8.20 14.83 2.55
C ARG A 63 -7.87 15.82 3.67
N GLU A 64 -8.80 16.01 4.58
CA GLU A 64 -8.59 16.87 5.76
C GLU A 64 -7.52 16.31 6.69
N VAL A 65 -7.59 14.99 6.98
CA VAL A 65 -6.64 14.32 7.87
C VAL A 65 -5.22 14.32 7.30
N LEU A 66 -5.05 14.19 5.98
CA LEU A 66 -3.73 14.21 5.34
C LEU A 66 -3.15 15.62 5.18
N SER A 67 -3.95 16.68 5.34
CA SER A 67 -3.52 18.06 5.08
C SER A 67 -2.30 18.55 5.90
N PRO A 68 -2.03 18.08 7.14
CA PRO A 68 -0.86 18.46 7.90
C PRO A 68 0.45 17.82 7.46
N LEU A 69 0.41 16.79 6.61
CA LEU A 69 1.62 16.05 6.22
C LEU A 69 2.61 16.95 5.47
N PRO A 70 3.89 16.95 5.86
CA PRO A 70 4.92 17.76 5.22
C PRO A 70 5.41 17.17 3.89
N MET A 71 5.06 15.92 3.57
CA MET A 71 5.45 15.23 2.35
C MET A 71 4.24 15.00 1.43
N PRO A 72 4.47 14.84 0.12
CA PRO A 72 3.42 14.47 -0.82
C PRO A 72 2.83 13.08 -0.52
N CYS A 73 1.58 12.86 -0.95
CA CYS A 73 0.89 11.59 -0.82
C CYS A 73 0.65 10.96 -2.20
N ARG A 74 0.76 9.63 -2.26
CA ARG A 74 0.32 8.81 -3.38
C ARG A 74 -0.75 7.86 -2.89
N LEU A 75 -1.96 8.00 -3.46
CA LEU A 75 -3.14 7.23 -3.05
C LEU A 75 -3.45 6.21 -4.15
N LEU A 76 -3.54 4.94 -3.79
CA LEU A 76 -3.96 3.85 -4.68
C LEU A 76 -5.36 3.39 -4.29
N LEU A 77 -6.03 2.72 -5.21
CA LEU A 77 -7.37 2.20 -4.97
C LEU A 77 -7.34 0.69 -4.69
N GLY A 78 -8.16 0.28 -3.72
CA GLY A 78 -8.46 -1.12 -3.44
C GLY A 78 -9.89 -1.50 -3.85
N ASN A 79 -10.31 -2.70 -3.49
CA ASN A 79 -11.64 -3.21 -3.90
C ASN A 79 -12.82 -2.53 -3.18
N HIS A 80 -12.59 -1.94 -2.03
CA HIS A 80 -13.60 -1.16 -1.30
C HIS A 80 -13.77 0.26 -1.85
N ASP A 81 -12.81 0.73 -2.65
CA ASP A 81 -12.83 2.08 -3.21
C ASP A 81 -13.69 2.19 -4.47
N ARG A 82 -14.13 3.42 -4.74
CA ARG A 82 -14.82 3.81 -5.99
C ARG A 82 -14.04 4.92 -6.67
N ARG A 83 -13.59 4.66 -7.89
CA ARG A 83 -12.73 5.58 -8.65
C ARG A 83 -13.42 6.91 -8.95
N ASP A 84 -14.72 6.89 -9.28
CA ASP A 84 -15.51 8.08 -9.57
C ASP A 84 -15.56 9.05 -8.37
N THR A 85 -15.99 8.56 -7.21
CA THR A 85 -16.08 9.37 -5.99
C THR A 85 -14.70 9.71 -5.41
N PHE A 86 -13.71 8.83 -5.57
CA PHE A 86 -12.34 9.14 -5.21
C PHE A 86 -11.79 10.33 -6.02
N LEU A 87 -11.94 10.33 -7.34
CA LEU A 87 -11.47 11.42 -8.21
C LEU A 87 -12.26 12.72 -8.01
N GLU A 88 -13.51 12.66 -7.53
CA GLU A 88 -14.23 13.85 -7.10
C GLU A 88 -13.57 14.50 -5.87
N ALA A 89 -13.12 13.68 -4.90
CA ALA A 89 -12.45 14.18 -3.69
C ALA A 89 -10.97 14.55 -3.93
N PHE A 90 -10.28 13.85 -4.83
CA PHE A 90 -8.86 14.01 -5.14
C PHE A 90 -8.63 14.21 -6.65
N PRO A 91 -9.13 15.33 -7.24
CA PRO A 91 -9.02 15.58 -8.69
C PRO A 91 -7.57 15.75 -9.18
N GLU A 92 -6.63 16.03 -8.27
CA GLU A 92 -5.21 16.12 -8.55
C GLU A 92 -4.48 14.77 -8.59
N SER A 93 -5.16 13.67 -8.24
CA SER A 93 -4.54 12.34 -8.28
C SER A 93 -4.13 11.97 -9.70
N PRO A 94 -2.91 11.46 -9.89
CA PRO A 94 -2.47 11.06 -11.21
C PRO A 94 -3.33 9.92 -11.76
N VAL A 95 -3.75 10.09 -13.00
CA VAL A 95 -4.44 9.06 -13.77
C VAL A 95 -3.70 8.81 -15.08
N ASP A 96 -3.81 7.60 -15.62
CA ASP A 96 -3.32 7.30 -16.95
C ASP A 96 -4.26 7.82 -18.05
N GLU A 97 -3.89 7.61 -19.31
CA GLU A 97 -4.66 8.01 -20.48
C GLU A 97 -6.05 7.34 -20.58
N ASN A 98 -6.29 6.28 -19.82
CA ASN A 98 -7.57 5.56 -19.76
C ASN A 98 -8.39 5.89 -18.51
N GLY A 99 -7.90 6.81 -17.66
CA GLY A 99 -8.56 7.24 -16.43
C GLY A 99 -8.37 6.30 -15.22
N PHE A 100 -7.41 5.37 -15.26
CA PHE A 100 -7.05 4.57 -14.10
C PHE A 100 -6.11 5.36 -13.18
N VAL A 101 -6.27 5.20 -11.86
CA VAL A 101 -5.45 5.85 -10.84
C VAL A 101 -4.10 5.13 -10.73
N GLN A 102 -3.30 5.28 -11.77
CA GLN A 102 -1.97 4.69 -11.87
C GLN A 102 -0.95 5.67 -12.46
N SER A 103 0.30 5.52 -12.07
CA SER A 103 1.36 6.45 -12.45
C SER A 103 2.75 5.85 -12.26
N VAL A 104 3.76 6.56 -12.76
CA VAL A 104 5.17 6.28 -12.50
C VAL A 104 5.84 7.49 -11.86
N GLN A 105 6.92 7.23 -11.13
CA GLN A 105 7.82 8.24 -10.61
C GLN A 105 9.25 7.75 -10.76
N ASP A 106 10.05 8.48 -11.52
CA ASP A 106 11.47 8.18 -11.68
C ASP A 106 12.29 8.81 -10.56
N LEU A 107 13.24 8.06 -10.05
CA LEU A 107 14.26 8.51 -9.10
C LEU A 107 15.62 8.46 -9.81
N GLU A 108 16.46 9.46 -9.54
CA GLU A 108 17.82 9.51 -10.11
C GLU A 108 18.85 8.92 -9.13
N ASN A 109 18.59 9.06 -7.83
CA ASN A 109 19.48 8.56 -6.80
C ASN A 109 18.67 7.93 -5.63
N PRO A 110 18.65 6.58 -5.53
CA PRO A 110 19.19 5.61 -6.50
C PRO A 110 18.41 5.64 -7.83
N SER A 111 19.05 5.24 -8.93
CA SER A 111 18.36 5.11 -10.22
C SER A 111 17.33 3.99 -10.13
N LEU A 112 16.05 4.37 -10.04
CA LEU A 112 14.94 3.47 -9.76
C LEU A 112 13.64 4.08 -10.28
N ARG A 113 12.72 3.24 -10.75
CA ARG A 113 11.35 3.66 -11.11
C ARG A 113 10.35 3.10 -10.14
N LEU A 114 9.50 3.97 -9.57
CA LEU A 114 8.34 3.57 -8.78
C LEU A 114 7.13 3.43 -9.70
N LEU A 115 6.47 2.29 -9.63
CA LEU A 115 5.21 2.01 -10.35
C LEU A 115 4.08 1.97 -9.33
N PHE A 116 3.06 2.78 -9.54
CA PHE A 116 1.83 2.81 -8.74
C PHE A 116 0.71 2.28 -9.62
N LEU A 117 0.21 1.06 -9.33
CA LEU A 117 -0.72 0.32 -10.19
C LEU A 117 -2.13 0.33 -9.61
N ASP A 118 -3.12 0.59 -10.47
CA ASP A 118 -4.53 0.50 -10.14
C ASP A 118 -5.08 -0.89 -10.51
N SER A 119 -5.33 -1.72 -9.52
CA SER A 119 -5.93 -3.05 -9.69
C SER A 119 -7.41 -3.10 -9.32
N GLN A 120 -8.04 -1.96 -9.01
CA GLN A 120 -9.45 -1.85 -8.65
C GLN A 120 -10.35 -2.08 -9.88
N ALA A 121 -11.44 -2.82 -9.70
CA ALA A 121 -12.52 -2.97 -10.68
C ALA A 121 -13.88 -2.87 -9.98
N PRO A 122 -14.85 -2.13 -10.54
CA PRO A 122 -16.15 -1.94 -9.91
C PRO A 122 -16.89 -3.29 -9.72
N GLY A 123 -17.36 -3.52 -8.47
CA GLY A 123 -18.14 -4.71 -8.11
C GLY A 123 -17.34 -6.00 -8.02
N VAL A 124 -16.02 -5.94 -8.07
CA VAL A 124 -15.14 -7.11 -7.95
C VAL A 124 -14.26 -6.93 -6.71
N ILE A 125 -14.26 -7.93 -5.81
CA ILE A 125 -13.42 -7.91 -4.60
C ILE A 125 -11.97 -8.26 -4.95
N GLY A 126 -11.75 -9.12 -5.93
CA GLY A 126 -10.40 -9.44 -6.40
C GLY A 126 -9.84 -8.38 -7.35
N GLY A 127 -8.54 -8.31 -7.46
CA GLY A 127 -7.87 -7.41 -8.40
C GLY A 127 -8.11 -7.81 -9.85
N ILE A 128 -8.35 -6.80 -10.69
CA ILE A 128 -8.43 -6.95 -12.16
C ILE A 128 -7.38 -6.01 -12.77
N TYR A 129 -6.67 -6.50 -13.77
CA TYR A 129 -5.72 -5.69 -14.54
C TYR A 129 -5.95 -5.90 -16.03
N CYS A 130 -6.91 -5.18 -16.57
CA CYS A 130 -7.41 -5.35 -17.94
C CYS A 130 -6.34 -5.10 -19.01
N ALA A 131 -6.64 -5.41 -20.26
CA ALA A 131 -5.73 -5.27 -21.39
C ALA A 131 -5.16 -3.85 -21.54
N ASP A 132 -5.95 -2.80 -21.24
CA ASP A 132 -5.49 -1.41 -21.31
C ASP A 132 -4.41 -1.12 -20.25
N ARG A 133 -4.63 -1.56 -19.01
CA ARG A 133 -3.65 -1.43 -17.93
C ARG A 133 -2.40 -2.28 -18.18
N LEU A 134 -2.54 -3.48 -18.73
CA LEU A 134 -1.39 -4.31 -19.13
C LEU A 134 -0.56 -3.63 -20.24
N ARG A 135 -1.22 -3.03 -21.25
CA ARG A 135 -0.51 -2.25 -22.28
C ARG A 135 0.20 -1.05 -21.69
N TRP A 136 -0.45 -0.32 -20.79
CA TRP A 136 0.15 0.79 -20.08
C TRP A 136 1.39 0.35 -19.31
N LEU A 137 1.30 -0.70 -18.49
CA LEU A 137 2.43 -1.22 -17.72
C LEU A 137 3.58 -1.64 -18.63
N HIS A 138 3.28 -2.39 -19.69
CA HIS A 138 4.29 -2.77 -20.68
C HIS A 138 5.00 -1.55 -21.27
N THR A 139 4.25 -0.53 -21.68
CA THR A 139 4.82 0.72 -22.23
C THR A 139 5.73 1.41 -21.19
N ARG A 140 5.26 1.56 -19.94
CA ARG A 140 6.06 2.20 -18.88
C ARG A 140 7.34 1.43 -18.57
N LEU A 141 7.31 0.10 -18.61
CA LEU A 141 8.51 -0.73 -18.45
C LEU A 141 9.50 -0.59 -19.61
N GLN A 142 9.00 -0.46 -20.85
CA GLN A 142 9.86 -0.29 -22.03
C GLN A 142 10.55 1.08 -22.10
N GLU A 143 9.91 2.15 -21.59
CA GLU A 143 10.51 3.50 -21.58
C GLU A 143 11.83 3.59 -20.83
N ARG A 144 12.01 2.80 -19.80
CA ARG A 144 13.21 2.73 -18.95
C ARG A 144 13.56 1.26 -18.69
N SER A 145 13.80 0.51 -19.77
CA SER A 145 13.99 -0.94 -19.70
C SER A 145 15.24 -1.38 -18.91
N ASP A 146 16.20 -0.51 -18.76
CA ASP A 146 17.45 -0.70 -18.01
C ASP A 146 17.38 -0.32 -16.53
N VAL A 147 16.29 0.35 -16.10
CA VAL A 147 16.13 0.86 -14.74
C VAL A 147 15.27 -0.11 -13.91
N PRO A 148 15.75 -0.56 -12.75
CA PRO A 148 14.96 -1.43 -11.89
C PRO A 148 13.72 -0.73 -11.37
N VAL A 149 12.67 -1.54 -11.05
CA VAL A 149 11.40 -1.02 -10.57
C VAL A 149 11.08 -1.45 -9.14
N VAL A 150 10.34 -0.59 -8.41
CA VAL A 150 9.59 -0.93 -7.20
C VAL A 150 8.12 -0.72 -7.51
N VAL A 151 7.29 -1.71 -7.17
CA VAL A 151 5.87 -1.74 -7.54
C VAL A 151 5.01 -1.59 -6.29
N PHE A 152 4.08 -0.65 -6.34
CA PHE A 152 3.04 -0.46 -5.34
C PHE A 152 1.68 -0.77 -5.96
N LEU A 153 0.88 -1.58 -5.30
CA LEU A 153 -0.48 -1.91 -5.72
C LEU A 153 -1.31 -2.32 -4.49
N HIS A 154 -2.60 -2.56 -4.67
CA HIS A 154 -3.43 -3.04 -3.58
C HIS A 154 -3.46 -4.56 -3.50
N HIS A 155 -3.91 -5.24 -4.56
CA HIS A 155 -4.08 -6.68 -4.56
C HIS A 155 -2.76 -7.43 -4.75
N PRO A 156 -2.46 -8.46 -3.93
CA PRO A 156 -1.22 -9.22 -4.02
C PRO A 156 -1.12 -9.98 -5.35
N PRO A 157 -0.09 -9.75 -6.18
CA PRO A 157 0.09 -10.49 -7.44
C PRO A 157 0.80 -11.84 -7.21
N VAL A 158 1.03 -12.20 -5.95
CA VAL A 158 1.76 -13.40 -5.52
C VAL A 158 0.90 -14.25 -4.59
N PRO A 159 1.12 -15.58 -4.53
CA PRO A 159 0.45 -16.44 -3.56
C PRO A 159 0.84 -16.06 -2.13
N HIS A 160 -0.13 -15.95 -1.24
CA HIS A 160 0.08 -15.60 0.18
C HIS A 160 -0.29 -16.74 1.15
N GLY A 161 -0.79 -17.88 0.66
CA GLY A 161 -1.07 -19.09 1.43
C GLY A 161 -2.33 -19.07 2.29
N MET A 162 -2.94 -17.91 2.55
CA MET A 162 -4.12 -17.81 3.40
C MET A 162 -5.38 -18.22 2.64
N ARG A 163 -6.14 -19.21 3.15
CA ARG A 163 -7.33 -19.78 2.50
C ARG A 163 -8.46 -18.77 2.36
N HIS A 164 -8.60 -17.85 3.30
CA HIS A 164 -9.60 -16.80 3.28
C HIS A 164 -9.52 -15.94 2.01
N PHE A 165 -8.31 -15.56 1.60
CA PHE A 165 -8.09 -14.69 0.44
C PHE A 165 -8.00 -15.44 -0.91
N LYS A 166 -8.14 -16.77 -0.93
CA LYS A 166 -7.94 -17.58 -2.14
C LYS A 166 -8.85 -17.16 -3.30
N HIS A 167 -10.10 -16.76 -3.00
CA HIS A 167 -11.11 -16.43 -4.01
C HIS A 167 -11.25 -14.93 -4.27
N ILE A 168 -10.54 -14.11 -3.50
CA ILE A 168 -10.56 -12.65 -3.61
C ILE A 168 -9.18 -12.06 -3.92
N GLY A 169 -8.28 -12.89 -4.44
CA GLY A 169 -6.94 -12.49 -4.87
C GLY A 169 -6.92 -11.66 -6.15
N PHE A 170 -5.77 -11.55 -6.75
CA PHE A 170 -5.57 -10.79 -7.99
C PHE A 170 -5.77 -11.71 -9.20
N HIS A 171 -6.90 -11.58 -9.91
CA HIS A 171 -7.27 -12.46 -11.03
C HIS A 171 -6.26 -12.40 -12.18
N ASP A 172 -5.77 -11.21 -12.52
CA ASP A 172 -4.78 -11.00 -13.59
C ASP A 172 -3.33 -10.92 -13.06
N GLY A 173 -3.10 -11.32 -11.81
CA GLY A 173 -1.81 -11.21 -11.15
C GLY A 173 -0.67 -11.87 -11.93
N GLU A 174 -0.92 -13.04 -12.53
CA GLU A 174 0.10 -13.74 -13.34
C GLU A 174 0.45 -12.97 -14.62
N SER A 175 -0.51 -12.27 -15.24
CA SER A 175 -0.23 -11.41 -16.41
C SER A 175 0.67 -10.24 -16.02
N VAL A 176 0.41 -9.61 -14.88
CA VAL A 176 1.27 -8.55 -14.32
C VAL A 176 2.66 -9.09 -14.01
N MET A 177 2.75 -10.24 -13.32
CA MET A 177 4.03 -10.87 -12.97
C MET A 177 4.83 -11.28 -14.20
N THR A 178 4.17 -11.70 -15.29
CA THR A 178 4.84 -12.02 -16.56
C THR A 178 5.55 -10.80 -17.14
N LEU A 179 4.91 -9.62 -17.13
CA LEU A 179 5.54 -8.38 -17.58
C LEU A 179 6.71 -7.96 -16.67
N LEU A 180 6.52 -8.09 -15.35
CA LEU A 180 7.55 -7.73 -14.38
C LEU A 180 8.78 -8.64 -14.47
N ARG A 181 8.60 -9.95 -14.64
CA ARG A 181 9.71 -10.90 -14.85
C ARG A 181 10.49 -10.64 -16.13
N ALA A 182 9.78 -10.21 -17.17
CA ALA A 182 10.40 -9.88 -18.47
C ALA A 182 11.13 -8.54 -18.48
N HIS A 183 11.03 -7.73 -17.43
CA HIS A 183 11.67 -6.42 -17.38
C HIS A 183 13.18 -6.54 -17.16
N PRO A 184 14.04 -6.09 -18.13
CA PRO A 184 15.49 -6.29 -18.06
C PRO A 184 16.14 -5.59 -16.86
N GLY A 185 15.63 -4.41 -16.45
CA GLY A 185 16.08 -3.68 -15.26
C GLY A 185 15.83 -4.42 -13.94
N GLY A 186 14.92 -5.40 -13.95
CA GLY A 186 14.53 -6.19 -12.80
C GLY A 186 13.53 -5.49 -11.87
N VAL A 187 13.00 -6.27 -10.94
CA VAL A 187 12.08 -5.80 -9.89
C VAL A 187 12.76 -5.86 -8.53
N ARG A 188 12.93 -4.70 -7.91
CA ARG A 188 13.58 -4.61 -6.59
C ARG A 188 12.66 -5.02 -5.46
N HIS A 189 11.36 -4.71 -5.56
CA HIS A 189 10.37 -5.06 -4.54
C HIS A 189 8.94 -4.86 -5.05
N ILE A 190 7.99 -5.65 -4.54
CA ILE A 190 6.56 -5.47 -4.72
C ILE A 190 5.92 -5.22 -3.35
N ILE A 191 5.18 -4.11 -3.22
CA ILE A 191 4.57 -3.66 -1.97
C ILE A 191 3.06 -3.56 -2.16
N PHE A 192 2.29 -4.20 -1.28
CA PHE A 192 0.84 -4.27 -1.43
C PHE A 192 0.08 -4.21 -0.09
N GLY A 193 -1.25 -4.19 -0.15
CA GLY A 193 -2.19 -4.19 0.97
C GLY A 193 -3.13 -5.38 0.92
N HIS A 194 -4.44 -5.13 1.06
CA HIS A 194 -5.56 -6.06 0.88
C HIS A 194 -5.68 -7.18 1.93
N ILE A 195 -4.59 -7.78 2.32
CA ILE A 195 -4.61 -8.96 3.21
C ILE A 195 -4.61 -8.62 4.69
N HIS A 196 -4.43 -7.36 5.06
CA HIS A 196 -4.39 -6.83 6.42
C HIS A 196 -3.44 -7.57 7.39
N VAL A 197 -2.53 -8.35 6.85
CA VAL A 197 -1.57 -9.17 7.63
C VAL A 197 -0.16 -8.81 7.17
N PRO A 198 0.80 -8.62 8.08
CA PRO A 198 2.18 -8.43 7.67
C PRO A 198 2.68 -9.70 6.97
N LEU A 199 3.17 -9.52 5.77
CA LEU A 199 3.72 -10.61 4.97
C LEU A 199 4.98 -10.15 4.28
N SER A 200 6.00 -10.98 4.25
CA SER A 200 7.20 -10.79 3.45
C SER A 200 7.67 -12.11 2.87
N GLY A 201 8.27 -12.03 1.70
CA GLY A 201 8.79 -13.24 1.04
C GLY A 201 9.54 -12.90 -0.24
N VAL A 202 9.97 -13.94 -0.92
CA VAL A 202 10.61 -13.88 -2.22
C VAL A 202 9.94 -14.91 -3.12
N THR A 203 9.58 -14.51 -4.33
CA THR A 203 9.00 -15.45 -5.32
C THR A 203 10.04 -16.49 -5.76
N SER A 204 9.61 -17.56 -6.41
CA SER A 204 10.52 -18.55 -7.02
C SER A 204 11.50 -17.94 -8.03
N ASP A 205 11.11 -16.80 -8.62
CA ASP A 205 11.92 -16.05 -9.58
C ASP A 205 12.84 -15.00 -8.93
N GLY A 206 12.90 -14.98 -7.59
CA GLY A 206 13.78 -14.08 -6.85
C GLY A 206 13.22 -12.67 -6.62
N ILE A 207 11.96 -12.39 -6.91
CA ILE A 207 11.34 -11.07 -6.69
C ILE A 207 10.88 -10.96 -5.24
N PRO A 208 11.44 -10.02 -4.44
CA PRO A 208 10.99 -9.79 -3.08
C PRO A 208 9.66 -9.05 -3.03
N PHE A 209 8.88 -9.34 -2.00
CA PHE A 209 7.59 -8.67 -1.78
C PHE A 209 7.28 -8.49 -0.29
N SER A 210 6.40 -7.53 0.01
CA SER A 210 5.87 -7.31 1.35
C SER A 210 4.48 -6.71 1.33
N ALA A 211 3.71 -6.99 2.39
CA ALA A 211 2.44 -6.37 2.70
C ALA A 211 2.49 -5.71 4.07
N GLY A 212 1.89 -4.52 4.18
CA GLY A 212 1.60 -3.88 5.44
C GLY A 212 0.40 -4.49 6.16
N ARG A 213 0.28 -4.22 7.44
CA ARG A 213 -0.95 -4.48 8.20
C ARG A 213 -2.00 -3.43 7.88
N GLY A 214 -3.28 -3.82 7.90
CA GLY A 214 -4.37 -2.86 7.80
C GLY A 214 -4.32 -1.81 8.92
N SER A 215 -4.48 -0.55 8.56
CA SER A 215 -4.42 0.58 9.51
C SER A 215 -5.64 0.64 10.42
N ASN A 216 -6.82 0.21 9.94
CA ASN A 216 -8.03 0.18 10.75
C ASN A 216 -8.18 -1.12 11.54
N HIS A 217 -8.23 -2.26 10.87
CA HIS A 217 -8.36 -3.59 11.47
C HIS A 217 -7.39 -4.55 10.81
N GLN A 218 -7.11 -5.66 11.48
CA GLN A 218 -6.14 -6.64 11.02
C GLN A 218 -6.76 -8.03 11.03
N PHE A 219 -6.41 -8.86 10.08
CA PHE A 219 -6.82 -10.27 10.10
C PHE A 219 -5.85 -11.11 10.91
N ILE A 220 -6.38 -12.15 11.54
CA ILE A 220 -5.58 -13.22 12.11
C ILE A 220 -5.28 -14.21 10.98
N PRO A 221 -4.00 -14.53 10.72
CA PRO A 221 -3.65 -15.46 9.63
C PRO A 221 -4.35 -16.80 9.80
N GLY A 222 -5.15 -17.21 8.81
CA GLY A 222 -5.85 -18.50 8.76
C GLY A 222 -5.38 -19.32 7.55
N PHE A 223 -4.56 -20.34 7.79
CA PHE A 223 -4.04 -21.20 6.74
C PHE A 223 -4.94 -22.41 6.49
N ASP A 224 -5.59 -22.93 7.51
CA ASP A 224 -6.44 -24.11 7.46
C ASP A 224 -7.94 -23.77 7.49
N ASP A 225 -8.33 -22.69 8.15
CA ASP A 225 -9.70 -22.23 8.26
C ASP A 225 -9.99 -21.08 7.25
N PRO A 226 -11.02 -21.18 6.40
CA PRO A 226 -11.43 -20.10 5.51
C PRO A 226 -12.18 -18.97 6.25
N THR A 227 -12.52 -19.13 7.53
CA THR A 227 -13.25 -18.12 8.30
C THR A 227 -12.32 -16.95 8.64
N PRO A 228 -12.66 -15.70 8.25
CA PRO A 228 -11.86 -14.55 8.63
C PRO A 228 -12.09 -14.17 10.09
N PHE A 229 -11.02 -14.01 10.84
CA PHE A 229 -11.03 -13.39 12.15
C PHE A 229 -10.21 -12.12 12.11
N TRP A 230 -10.71 -11.04 12.70
CA TRP A 230 -10.04 -9.75 12.78
C TRP A 230 -9.85 -9.26 14.21
N THR A 231 -8.95 -8.34 14.38
CA THR A 231 -8.62 -7.70 15.65
C THR A 231 -8.35 -6.21 15.46
N SER A 232 -8.55 -5.46 16.54
CA SER A 232 -8.21 -4.04 16.63
C SER A 232 -6.74 -3.81 17.03
N ALA A 233 -5.81 -4.56 16.49
CA ALA A 233 -4.40 -4.48 16.85
C ALA A 233 -3.84 -3.02 16.83
N PRO A 234 -2.65 -2.77 17.39
CA PRO A 234 -2.07 -1.44 17.46
C PRO A 234 -2.03 -0.71 16.12
N LEU A 235 -2.10 0.62 16.16
CA LEU A 235 -1.85 1.46 15.00
C LEU A 235 -0.45 1.16 14.46
N ASN A 236 -0.31 1.16 13.15
CA ASN A 236 0.94 0.76 12.50
C ASN A 236 1.11 1.40 11.13
N TYR A 237 2.34 1.48 10.68
CA TYR A 237 2.72 1.82 9.31
C TYR A 237 4.03 1.13 8.94
N SER A 238 4.35 1.09 7.65
CA SER A 238 5.67 0.63 7.22
C SER A 238 6.56 1.81 6.86
N ILE A 239 7.84 1.72 7.23
CA ILE A 239 8.90 2.63 6.80
C ILE A 239 9.71 1.89 5.72
N ILE A 240 9.72 2.43 4.51
CA ILE A 240 10.41 1.85 3.36
C ILE A 240 11.59 2.75 3.02
N THR A 241 12.79 2.18 3.06
CA THR A 241 14.01 2.89 2.66
C THR A 241 14.52 2.34 1.33
N LEU A 242 14.70 3.23 0.36
CA LEU A 242 15.24 2.93 -0.97
C LEU A 242 16.62 3.58 -1.08
N ASN A 243 17.65 2.77 -1.29
CA ASN A 243 19.02 3.23 -1.52
C ASN A 243 19.77 2.27 -2.46
N GLU A 244 21.05 2.51 -2.69
CA GLU A 244 21.88 1.67 -3.56
C GLU A 244 22.04 0.23 -3.03
N GLU A 245 21.98 0.04 -1.71
CA GLU A 245 22.09 -1.26 -1.07
C GLU A 245 20.83 -2.12 -1.22
N GLY A 246 19.64 -1.49 -1.40
CA GLY A 246 18.40 -2.23 -1.59
C GLY A 246 17.12 -1.50 -1.21
N VAL A 247 16.09 -2.31 -0.99
CA VAL A 247 14.79 -1.91 -0.46
C VAL A 247 14.62 -2.54 0.91
N PHE A 248 14.48 -1.72 1.93
CA PHE A 248 14.29 -2.16 3.32
C PHE A 248 12.90 -1.76 3.78
N VAL A 249 12.13 -2.70 4.29
CA VAL A 249 10.78 -2.48 4.79
C VAL A 249 10.72 -2.80 6.28
N HIS A 250 10.47 -1.78 7.10
CA HIS A 250 10.32 -1.91 8.54
C HIS A 250 8.85 -1.69 8.92
N GLY A 251 8.21 -2.68 9.55
CA GLY A 251 6.94 -2.48 10.22
C GLY A 251 7.13 -1.71 11.52
N TYR A 252 6.36 -0.66 11.71
CA TYR A 252 6.35 0.14 12.93
C TYR A 252 5.00 0.05 13.61
N ASP A 253 4.95 -0.52 14.82
CA ASP A 253 3.76 -0.58 15.65
C ASP A 253 3.79 0.59 16.66
N MET A 254 2.73 1.39 16.69
CA MET A 254 2.54 2.43 17.71
C MET A 254 2.09 1.74 19.00
N ILE A 255 3.05 1.32 19.80
CA ILE A 255 2.80 0.72 21.10
C ILE A 255 3.00 1.80 22.15
N GLU A 256 1.98 2.06 22.99
CA GLU A 256 2.15 2.87 24.19
C GLU A 256 3.10 2.15 25.14
N CYS A 257 4.34 2.55 25.14
CA CYS A 257 5.32 2.06 26.10
C CYS A 257 5.42 3.02 27.27
N GLU A 258 4.92 2.63 28.45
CA GLU A 258 5.39 3.23 29.69
C GLU A 258 6.86 2.87 29.86
N GLY A 259 7.72 3.89 29.77
CA GLY A 259 9.14 3.75 30.02
C GLY A 259 9.98 3.30 28.81
N ILE A 260 10.08 4.18 27.79
CA ILE A 260 11.14 4.03 26.78
C ILE A 260 12.51 4.17 27.47
N VAL A 261 13.22 3.06 27.64
CA VAL A 261 14.56 3.04 28.20
C VAL A 261 15.59 3.12 27.07
N ARG A 262 16.43 4.13 27.10
CA ARG A 262 17.57 4.22 26.18
C ARG A 262 18.50 3.02 26.42
N ALA A 263 18.66 2.16 25.42
CA ALA A 263 19.63 1.06 25.45
C ALA A 263 21.05 1.66 25.52
N ARG A 264 21.61 1.78 26.70
CA ARG A 264 22.94 2.42 26.92
C ARG A 264 24.14 1.49 26.66
N ASN A 265 23.92 0.16 26.56
CA ASN A 265 25.02 -0.82 26.58
C ASN A 265 24.94 -1.86 25.44
N CYS A 266 24.18 -1.66 24.37
CA CYS A 266 24.16 -2.60 23.25
C CYS A 266 25.25 -2.36 22.20
N LEU A 267 25.92 -1.21 22.28
CA LEU A 267 27.11 -0.92 21.49
C LEU A 267 28.28 -1.09 22.48
N GLY A 268 29.08 -2.14 22.31
CA GLY A 268 30.27 -2.40 23.12
C GLY A 268 31.19 -1.19 23.18
N PRO A 269 32.24 -1.25 24.03
CA PRO A 269 33.12 -0.11 24.28
C PRO A 269 33.77 0.41 23.03
#